data_3d657d48f0ee383c67c4f0aec74c46ba
#
_entry.id   3d657d48f0ee383c67c4f0aec74c46ba
#
_cell.length_a   1.000
_cell.length_b   1.000
_cell.length_c   1.000
_cell.angle_alpha   90.00
_cell.angle_beta   90.00
_cell.angle_gamma   90.00
#
_symmetry.space_group_name_H-M   'P 1'
#
loop_
_entity.id
_entity.type
_entity.pdbx_description
1 polymer ?
#
loop_
_entity_poly.entity_id
_entity_poly.type
_entity_poly.pdbx_seq_one_letter_code
_entity_poly.pdbx_strand_id
1 'polypeptide(L)'
;MPIFKKYKDYLDRLEDKTDLNMWGFDNNSIYRIFQFEDFNKALDFINHVGKLSEEIDHHPDILLYDYKFVKISFKSHDKNKVTIDDYMSAHLVDKIFDGESL
;
A
#
# COMPACT_ATOMS: atom_id res chain seq x y z
N MET A 1 -9.45 -15.21 1.81
CA MET A 1 -9.71 -14.27 0.75
C MET A 1 -8.71 -14.44 -0.38
N PRO A 2 -9.12 -14.41 -1.64
CA PRO A 2 -8.18 -14.59 -2.75
C PRO A 2 -7.36 -13.38 -3.09
N ILE A 3 -7.39 -12.36 -2.26
CA ILE A 3 -6.80 -11.04 -2.51
C ILE A 3 -5.35 -11.11 -2.99
N PHE A 4 -4.54 -11.97 -2.40
CA PHE A 4 -3.14 -12.07 -2.75
C PHE A 4 -2.81 -13.24 -3.66
N LYS A 5 -3.81 -13.92 -4.21
CA LYS A 5 -3.59 -15.09 -5.03
C LYS A 5 -2.67 -14.78 -6.22
N LYS A 6 -2.89 -13.65 -6.87
CA LYS A 6 -2.09 -13.21 -8.01
C LYS A 6 -0.62 -12.98 -7.66
N TYR A 7 -0.37 -12.54 -6.42
CA TYR A 7 0.97 -12.18 -5.97
C TYR A 7 1.55 -13.17 -4.98
N LYS A 8 0.90 -14.32 -4.82
CA LYS A 8 1.29 -15.28 -3.78
C LYS A 8 2.75 -15.70 -3.88
N ASP A 9 3.20 -16.06 -5.08
CA ASP A 9 4.58 -16.51 -5.27
C ASP A 9 5.59 -15.42 -4.93
N TYR A 10 5.26 -14.19 -5.30
CA TYR A 10 6.09 -13.04 -4.96
C TYR A 10 6.17 -12.86 -3.44
N LEU A 11 5.02 -12.86 -2.77
CA LEU A 11 4.96 -12.63 -1.33
C LEU A 11 5.61 -13.76 -0.54
N ASP A 12 5.49 -15.01 -1.02
CA ASP A 12 6.08 -16.15 -0.36
C ASP A 12 7.61 -16.12 -0.38
N ARG A 13 8.19 -15.39 -1.33
CA ARG A 13 9.65 -15.24 -1.42
C ARG A 13 10.22 -14.16 -0.52
N LEU A 14 9.38 -13.33 0.09
CA LEU A 14 9.84 -12.30 1.01
C LEU A 14 10.25 -12.94 2.32
N GLU A 15 11.43 -12.57 2.80
CA GLU A 15 11.94 -13.08 4.07
C GLU A 15 11.14 -12.56 5.25
N ASP A 16 10.79 -11.27 5.21
CA ASP A 16 10.02 -10.62 6.27
C ASP A 16 8.90 -9.83 5.64
N LYS A 17 7.68 -10.40 5.73
CA LYS A 17 6.50 -9.78 5.14
C LYS A 17 6.00 -8.57 5.92
N THR A 18 6.56 -8.35 7.10
CA THR A 18 6.19 -7.22 7.95
C THR A 18 7.30 -6.17 8.06
N ASP A 19 8.37 -6.29 7.26
CA ASP A 19 9.45 -5.32 7.26
C ASP A 19 9.04 -4.07 6.50
N LEU A 20 8.35 -3.19 7.20
CA LEU A 20 7.79 -1.96 6.65
C LEU A 20 8.37 -0.78 7.40
N ASN A 21 9.69 -0.59 7.25
CA ASN A 21 10.46 0.41 8.00
C ASN A 21 9.93 1.84 7.85
N MET A 22 9.34 2.15 6.70
CA MET A 22 8.83 3.48 6.41
C MET A 22 7.37 3.67 6.82
N TRP A 23 6.74 2.63 7.37
CA TRP A 23 5.34 2.69 7.74
C TRP A 23 5.19 2.94 9.24
N GLY A 24 4.20 3.74 9.60
CA GLY A 24 3.86 4.02 10.98
C GLY A 24 2.49 3.46 11.33
N PHE A 25 2.15 3.54 12.61
CA PHE A 25 0.84 3.14 13.11
C PHE A 25 0.08 4.37 13.57
N ASP A 26 -1.21 4.41 13.27
CA ASP A 26 -2.11 5.47 13.69
C ASP A 26 -3.47 4.86 13.96
N ASN A 27 -3.83 4.78 15.24
CA ASN A 27 -5.06 4.10 15.68
C ASN A 27 -5.04 2.65 15.21
N ASN A 28 -5.97 2.27 14.36
CA ASN A 28 -6.13 0.89 13.90
C ASN A 28 -5.59 0.69 12.47
N SER A 29 -4.70 1.55 12.03
CA SER A 29 -4.18 1.49 10.67
C SER A 29 -2.66 1.58 10.62
N ILE A 30 -2.09 1.13 9.51
CA ILE A 30 -0.71 1.43 9.18
C ILE A 30 -0.72 2.43 8.02
N TYR A 31 0.28 3.30 7.97
CA TYR A 31 0.32 4.34 6.97
C TYR A 31 1.75 4.67 6.56
N ARG A 32 1.88 5.23 5.37
CA ARG A 32 3.13 5.82 4.90
C ARG A 32 2.81 7.08 4.11
N ILE A 33 3.65 8.10 4.24
CA ILE A 33 3.56 9.34 3.46
C ILE A 33 4.66 9.30 2.41
N PHE A 34 4.26 9.43 1.13
CA PHE A 34 5.15 9.44 0.00
C PHE A 34 5.26 10.86 -0.53
N GLN A 35 6.47 11.29 -0.88
CA GLN A 35 6.70 12.60 -1.46
C GLN A 35 7.10 12.47 -2.92
N PHE A 36 6.55 13.33 -3.76
CA PHE A 36 6.81 13.33 -5.19
C PHE A 36 7.36 14.67 -5.63
N GLU A 37 7.95 14.67 -6.82
CA GLU A 37 8.55 15.86 -7.40
C GLU A 37 7.49 16.88 -7.82
N ASP A 38 6.35 16.39 -8.32
CA ASP A 38 5.28 17.24 -8.80
C ASP A 38 3.93 16.56 -8.67
N PHE A 39 2.88 17.31 -9.00
CA PHE A 39 1.50 16.87 -8.87
C PHE A 39 1.18 15.69 -9.79
N ASN A 40 1.67 15.72 -11.02
CA ASN A 40 1.39 14.67 -11.98
C ASN A 40 1.98 13.33 -11.53
N LYS A 41 3.18 13.35 -10.97
CA LYS A 41 3.80 12.14 -10.43
C LYS A 41 3.03 11.59 -9.24
N ALA A 42 2.54 12.48 -8.38
CA ALA A 42 1.69 12.05 -7.26
C ALA A 42 0.40 11.39 -7.77
N LEU A 43 -0.25 11.97 -8.78
CA LEU A 43 -1.46 11.40 -9.37
C LEU A 43 -1.17 10.06 -10.04
N ASP A 44 -0.06 9.93 -10.74
CA ASP A 44 0.31 8.66 -11.38
C ASP A 44 0.47 7.55 -10.35
N PHE A 45 1.13 7.87 -9.23
CA PHE A 45 1.28 6.92 -8.14
C PHE A 45 -0.08 6.48 -7.59
N ILE A 46 -0.97 7.44 -7.35
CA ILE A 46 -2.32 7.14 -6.84
C ILE A 46 -3.05 6.21 -7.81
N ASN A 47 -2.95 6.46 -9.10
CA ASN A 47 -3.61 5.63 -10.10
C ASN A 47 -3.05 4.20 -10.09
N HIS A 48 -1.76 4.03 -9.91
CA HIS A 48 -1.15 2.71 -9.80
C HIS A 48 -1.60 1.98 -8.53
N VAL A 49 -1.65 2.69 -7.40
CA VAL A 49 -2.15 2.11 -6.15
C VAL A 49 -3.61 1.73 -6.27
N GLY A 50 -4.42 2.58 -6.92
CA GLY A 50 -5.82 2.29 -7.16
C GLY A 50 -6.01 1.02 -7.99
N LYS A 51 -5.23 0.87 -9.04
CA LYS A 51 -5.29 -0.32 -9.89
C LYS A 51 -4.91 -1.58 -9.10
N LEU A 52 -3.84 -1.50 -8.31
CA LEU A 52 -3.46 -2.60 -7.43
C LEU A 52 -4.58 -2.96 -6.48
N SER A 53 -5.20 -1.96 -5.86
CA SER A 53 -6.27 -2.15 -4.87
C SER A 53 -7.45 -2.90 -5.45
N GLU A 54 -7.80 -2.61 -6.71
CA GLU A 54 -8.87 -3.35 -7.40
C GLU A 54 -8.46 -4.78 -7.70
N GLU A 55 -7.21 -5.00 -8.06
CA GLU A 55 -6.71 -6.36 -8.37
C GLU A 55 -6.68 -7.25 -7.13
N ILE A 56 -6.27 -6.72 -6.00
CA ILE A 56 -6.17 -7.48 -4.76
C ILE A 56 -7.44 -7.41 -3.91
N ASP A 57 -8.40 -6.58 -4.31
CA ASP A 57 -9.66 -6.38 -3.60
C ASP A 57 -9.45 -5.98 -2.14
N HIS A 58 -8.51 -5.07 -1.92
CA HIS A 58 -8.22 -4.52 -0.60
C HIS A 58 -7.83 -3.06 -0.79
N HIS A 59 -8.64 -2.15 -0.24
CA HIS A 59 -8.56 -0.73 -0.58
C HIS A 59 -8.01 0.09 0.58
N PRO A 60 -7.00 0.94 0.31
CA PRO A 60 -6.49 1.89 1.31
C PRO A 60 -7.33 3.15 1.35
N ASP A 61 -7.12 3.94 2.40
CA ASP A 61 -7.46 5.35 2.34
C ASP A 61 -6.29 6.08 1.67
N ILE A 62 -6.62 7.01 0.79
CA ILE A 62 -5.61 7.76 0.03
C ILE A 62 -5.87 9.24 0.24
N LEU A 63 -4.87 9.96 0.69
CA LEU A 63 -4.94 11.41 0.86
C LEU A 63 -3.81 12.06 0.06
N LEU A 64 -4.17 12.84 -0.95
CA LEU A 64 -3.22 13.70 -1.66
C LEU A 64 -3.33 15.08 -1.07
N TYR A 65 -2.22 15.63 -0.60
CA TYR A 65 -2.23 16.96 -0.01
C TYR A 65 -0.97 17.72 -0.40
N ASP A 66 -1.06 19.03 -0.32
CA ASP A 66 0.05 19.94 -0.66
C ASP A 66 0.67 19.57 -2.00
N TYR A 67 -0.17 19.17 -2.95
CA TYR A 67 0.07 18.79 -4.35
C TYR A 67 1.10 17.69 -4.60
N LYS A 68 1.92 17.34 -3.64
CA LYS A 68 3.04 16.40 -3.84
C LYS A 68 3.16 15.30 -2.78
N PHE A 69 2.33 15.31 -1.76
CA PHE A 69 2.35 14.29 -0.71
C PHE A 69 1.15 13.38 -0.84
N VAL A 70 1.40 12.07 -0.73
CA VAL A 70 0.35 11.07 -0.76
C VAL A 70 0.47 10.21 0.48
N LYS A 71 -0.57 10.22 1.31
CA LYS A 71 -0.64 9.34 2.49
C LYS A 71 -1.50 8.14 2.12
N ILE A 72 -0.94 6.96 2.27
CA ILE A 72 -1.64 5.69 2.06
C ILE A 72 -1.81 5.03 3.42
N SER A 73 -3.04 4.65 3.76
CA SER A 73 -3.35 4.01 5.04
C SER A 73 -4.13 2.73 4.78
N PHE A 74 -3.77 1.66 5.47
CA PHE A 74 -4.48 0.38 5.39
C PHE A 74 -4.97 -0.05 6.77
N LYS A 75 -6.19 -0.54 6.81
CA LYS A 75 -6.73 -1.32 7.93
C LYS A 75 -7.80 -2.24 7.40
N SER A 76 -8.03 -3.35 8.07
CA SER A 76 -9.11 -4.27 7.71
C SER A 76 -10.40 -3.77 8.36
N HIS A 77 -11.31 -3.23 7.55
CA HIS A 77 -12.50 -2.54 8.03
C HIS A 77 -13.44 -3.43 8.85
N ASP A 78 -13.57 -4.69 8.43
CA ASP A 78 -14.42 -5.64 9.13
C ASP A 78 -13.88 -6.02 10.51
N LYS A 79 -12.57 -5.94 10.71
CA LYS A 79 -11.92 -6.25 11.97
C LYS A 79 -11.51 -5.01 12.75
N ASN A 80 -11.56 -3.86 12.12
CA ASN A 80 -11.17 -2.56 12.70
C ASN A 80 -9.78 -2.62 13.34
N LYS A 81 -8.85 -3.29 12.66
CA LYS A 81 -7.46 -3.41 13.09
C LYS A 81 -6.57 -3.75 11.90
N VAL A 82 -5.27 -3.63 12.10
CA VAL A 82 -4.29 -4.03 11.09
C VAL A 82 -4.18 -5.57 11.09
N THR A 83 -4.22 -6.14 9.89
CA THR A 83 -4.09 -7.59 9.70
C THR A 83 -2.95 -7.87 8.72
N ILE A 84 -2.65 -9.15 8.52
CA ILE A 84 -1.60 -9.55 7.57
C ILE A 84 -1.91 -9.05 6.15
N ASP A 85 -3.20 -8.94 5.78
CA ASP A 85 -3.58 -8.40 4.48
C ASP A 85 -3.11 -6.96 4.32
N ASP A 86 -3.16 -6.17 5.39
CA ASP A 86 -2.70 -4.79 5.36
C ASP A 86 -1.19 -4.73 5.19
N TYR A 87 -0.45 -5.58 5.89
CA TYR A 87 1.01 -5.63 5.75
C TYR A 87 1.43 -6.04 4.35
N MET A 88 0.77 -7.04 3.78
CA MET A 88 1.06 -7.50 2.42
C MET A 88 0.75 -6.42 1.39
N SER A 89 -0.37 -5.72 1.57
CA SER A 89 -0.75 -4.61 0.69
C SER A 89 0.28 -3.49 0.75
N ALA A 90 0.77 -3.18 1.94
CA ALA A 90 1.80 -2.15 2.12
C ALA A 90 3.10 -2.52 1.39
N HIS A 91 3.52 -3.79 1.46
CA HIS A 91 4.69 -4.24 0.71
C HIS A 91 4.51 -4.03 -0.79
N LEU A 92 3.33 -4.34 -1.33
CA LEU A 92 3.06 -4.17 -2.75
C LEU A 92 3.05 -2.70 -3.15
N VAL A 93 2.53 -1.83 -2.29
CA VAL A 93 2.56 -0.38 -2.52
C VAL A 93 4.01 0.12 -2.54
N ASP A 94 4.85 -0.36 -1.63
CA ASP A 94 6.26 0.02 -1.61
C ASP A 94 6.95 -0.37 -2.92
N LYS A 95 6.62 -1.53 -3.48
CA LYS A 95 7.20 -1.97 -4.75
C LYS A 95 6.77 -1.05 -5.90
N ILE A 96 5.52 -0.62 -5.90
CA ILE A 96 5.06 0.36 -6.89
C ILE A 96 5.88 1.64 -6.78
N PHE A 97 6.06 2.14 -5.56
CA PHE A 97 6.81 3.37 -5.33
C PHE A 97 8.26 3.23 -5.79
N ASP A 98 8.86 2.07 -5.57
CA ASP A 98 10.25 1.80 -5.96
C ASP A 98 10.40 1.54 -7.47
N GLY A 99 9.28 1.46 -8.20
CA GLY A 99 9.31 1.22 -9.65
C GLY A 99 9.58 -0.22 -10.04
N GLU A 100 9.43 -1.17 -9.11
CA GLU A 100 9.68 -2.57 -9.39
C GLU A 100 8.46 -3.25 -10.00
N SER A 101 8.73 -4.21 -10.90
CA SER A 101 7.67 -5.06 -11.45
C SER A 101 7.22 -6.08 -10.42
N LEU A 102 5.93 -6.32 -10.40
CA LEU A 102 5.33 -7.32 -9.50
C LEU A 102 5.04 -8.66 -10.21
#